data_913ab80c7c2dba2ebd6234d45d96bfbc
#
_entry.id   913ab80c7c2dba2ebd6234d45d96bfbc
#
_cell.length_a   1.000
_cell.length_b   1.000
_cell.length_c   1.000
_cell.angle_alpha   90.00
_cell.angle_beta   90.00
_cell.angle_gamma   90.00
#
_symmetry.space_group_name_H-M   'P 1'
#
loop_
_entity.id
_entity.type
_entity.pdbx_description
1 polymer ?
#
loop_
_entity_poly.entity_id
_entity_poly.type
_entity_poly.pdbx_seq_one_letter_code
_entity_poly.pdbx_strand_id
1 'polypeptide(L)'
;NPPNTWVIAQLESRELLAICLKKLRGLKSVRLVDANFVWTEPHSKRLRVKLTVQKEVYTSTILERCFEVEILVQYGQCPDCTRLAAKNMWKAAVQVRQKVAHKRTFLYLEQLILKYNAHRETVSVQEKKDGLDFFYVQRAHAIRMCEFLASVVPVRMNKSEQLISMDVHTSQSNYKFTYSVEIVPLCKDDLICLPLHVARSLGNIGQFVLPYRISNVIKLIDPVTLQMADLTAEKYWRDPFPALCSIPEMVEFLVLDIETTGTIAHGPHGQSMSKFMAA
;
A
#
# COMPACT_ATOMS: atom_id res chain seq x y z
N ASN A 1 -22.56 -7.04 12.04
CA ASN A 1 -23.47 -7.28 10.94
C ASN A 1 -22.68 -7.82 9.75
N PRO A 2 -22.98 -8.97 9.21
CA PRO A 2 -22.37 -9.35 7.93
C PRO A 2 -22.93 -8.48 6.79
N PRO A 3 -22.07 -7.98 5.91
CA PRO A 3 -20.62 -8.00 6.00
C PRO A 3 -20.15 -6.96 7.01
N ASN A 4 -19.30 -7.32 7.93
CA ASN A 4 -18.72 -6.63 9.10
C ASN A 4 -18.48 -5.11 9.01
N THR A 5 -19.45 -4.37 8.52
CA THR A 5 -19.42 -2.91 8.48
C THR A 5 -19.89 -2.35 9.82
N TRP A 6 -19.02 -1.61 10.47
CA TRP A 6 -19.32 -0.88 11.70
C TRP A 6 -19.69 0.55 11.33
N VAL A 7 -20.85 0.99 11.82
CA VAL A 7 -21.38 2.32 11.57
C VAL A 7 -21.63 2.97 12.92
N ILE A 8 -21.22 4.22 13.06
CA ILE A 8 -21.52 5.02 14.24
C ILE A 8 -22.96 5.51 14.06
N ALA A 9 -23.85 5.18 15.00
CA ALA A 9 -25.23 5.60 14.99
C ALA A 9 -25.67 5.94 16.42
N GLN A 10 -26.33 7.07 16.59
CA GLN A 10 -26.92 7.47 17.86
C GLN A 10 -28.27 6.75 18.08
N LEU A 11 -28.73 6.69 19.33
CA LEU A 11 -30.06 6.20 19.64
C LEU A 11 -31.11 7.00 18.88
N GLU A 12 -32.16 6.33 18.38
CA GLU A 12 -33.26 6.90 17.62
C GLU A 12 -32.88 7.65 16.31
N SER A 13 -31.63 7.47 15.86
CA SER A 13 -31.16 8.08 14.60
C SER A 13 -31.71 7.35 13.37
N ARG A 14 -31.77 8.06 12.25
CA ARG A 14 -32.18 7.49 10.95
C ARG A 14 -31.23 6.40 10.48
N GLU A 15 -29.93 6.53 10.78
CA GLU A 15 -28.90 5.54 10.48
C GLU A 15 -29.16 4.23 11.24
N LEU A 16 -29.51 4.34 12.52
CA LEU A 16 -29.84 3.18 13.34
C LEU A 16 -31.10 2.48 12.82
N LEU A 17 -32.14 3.27 12.46
CA LEU A 17 -33.36 2.74 11.86
C LEU A 17 -33.07 1.98 10.55
N ALA A 18 -32.24 2.54 9.68
CA ALA A 18 -31.83 1.89 8.42
C ALA A 18 -31.09 0.55 8.67
N ILE A 19 -30.26 0.48 9.71
CA ILE A 19 -29.59 -0.77 10.12
C ILE A 19 -30.60 -1.79 10.62
N CYS A 20 -31.57 -1.36 11.43
CA CYS A 20 -32.63 -2.22 11.94
C CYS A 20 -33.48 -2.81 10.82
N LEU A 21 -33.92 -1.96 9.88
CA LEU A 21 -34.72 -2.37 8.72
C LEU A 21 -33.98 -3.36 7.81
N LYS A 22 -32.68 -3.18 7.58
CA LYS A 22 -31.86 -4.11 6.79
C LYS A 22 -31.76 -5.51 7.40
N LYS A 23 -31.90 -5.62 8.72
CA LYS A 23 -31.85 -6.91 9.42
C LYS A 23 -33.17 -7.68 9.39
N LEU A 24 -34.29 -7.01 9.15
CA LEU A 24 -35.60 -7.62 9.14
C LEU A 24 -35.80 -8.41 7.86
N ARG A 25 -36.02 -9.72 8.03
CA ARG A 25 -36.36 -10.61 6.91
C ARG A 25 -37.82 -10.40 6.50
N GLY A 26 -38.11 -10.41 5.22
CA GLY A 26 -39.47 -10.31 4.69
C GLY A 26 -39.92 -8.90 4.30
N LEU A 27 -39.25 -7.84 4.68
CA LEU A 27 -39.58 -6.48 4.24
C LEU A 27 -39.43 -6.25 2.73
N LYS A 28 -38.67 -7.10 2.04
CA LYS A 28 -38.52 -7.02 0.59
C LYS A 28 -39.80 -7.37 -0.19
N SER A 29 -40.70 -8.12 0.42
CA SER A 29 -41.95 -8.57 -0.21
C SER A 29 -43.17 -7.70 0.12
N VAL A 30 -42.97 -6.63 0.88
CA VAL A 30 -44.03 -5.70 1.33
C VAL A 30 -43.60 -4.27 1.11
N ARG A 31 -44.55 -3.36 0.94
CA ARG A 31 -44.30 -1.92 0.88
C ARG A 31 -44.24 -1.38 2.30
N LEU A 32 -43.10 -0.82 2.69
CA LEU A 32 -42.97 -0.11 3.97
C LEU A 32 -43.60 1.28 3.80
N VAL A 33 -44.58 1.62 4.64
CA VAL A 33 -45.25 2.92 4.66
C VAL A 33 -44.60 3.82 5.69
N ASP A 34 -44.41 3.31 6.91
CA ASP A 34 -43.85 4.08 8.02
C ASP A 34 -43.03 3.20 8.94
N ALA A 35 -42.00 3.77 9.55
CA ALA A 35 -41.12 3.07 10.50
C ALA A 35 -40.61 4.08 11.56
N ASN A 36 -41.02 3.89 12.81
CA ASN A 36 -40.64 4.77 13.90
C ASN A 36 -40.14 3.96 15.09
N PHE A 37 -39.20 4.54 15.88
CA PHE A 37 -38.82 3.98 17.16
C PHE A 37 -39.94 4.18 18.19
N VAL A 38 -40.19 3.14 19.00
CA VAL A 38 -40.96 3.25 20.22
C VAL A 38 -39.95 3.39 21.35
N TRP A 39 -40.14 4.38 22.20
CA TRP A 39 -39.23 4.63 23.30
C TRP A 39 -39.06 3.38 24.17
N THR A 40 -37.81 3.06 24.44
CA THR A 40 -37.41 1.98 25.35
C THR A 40 -36.29 2.47 26.25
N GLU A 41 -36.25 1.97 27.44
CA GLU A 41 -35.22 2.31 28.40
C GLU A 41 -33.82 1.96 27.87
N PRO A 42 -32.84 2.87 27.85
CA PRO A 42 -31.53 2.64 27.26
C PRO A 42 -30.77 1.45 27.86
N HIS A 43 -30.99 1.19 29.14
CA HIS A 43 -30.35 0.06 29.85
C HIS A 43 -30.95 -1.32 29.53
N SER A 44 -32.14 -1.37 28.94
CA SER A 44 -32.82 -2.61 28.60
C SER A 44 -32.14 -3.37 27.45
N LYS A 45 -31.22 -2.71 26.70
CA LYS A 45 -30.57 -3.27 25.49
C LYS A 45 -31.57 -3.76 24.44
N ARG A 46 -32.76 -3.18 24.43
CA ARG A 46 -33.84 -3.53 23.52
C ARG A 46 -34.25 -2.28 22.76
N LEU A 47 -34.41 -2.41 21.45
CA LEU A 47 -34.95 -1.39 20.59
C LEU A 47 -36.26 -1.90 20.04
N ARG A 48 -37.34 -1.11 20.19
CA ARG A 48 -38.64 -1.40 19.58
C ARG A 48 -38.84 -0.49 18.40
N VAL A 49 -39.19 -1.10 17.28
CA VAL A 49 -39.50 -0.38 16.04
C VAL A 49 -40.91 -0.72 15.64
N LYS A 50 -41.76 0.31 15.55
CA LYS A 50 -43.12 0.20 15.04
C LYS A 50 -43.07 0.35 13.52
N LEU A 51 -43.63 -0.63 12.84
CA LEU A 51 -43.62 -0.73 11.38
C LEU A 51 -45.04 -0.74 10.86
N THR A 52 -45.32 0.08 9.85
CA THR A 52 -46.56 0.05 9.08
C THR A 52 -46.24 -0.44 7.68
N VAL A 53 -46.76 -1.60 7.31
CA VAL A 53 -46.52 -2.23 6.02
C VAL A 53 -47.81 -2.44 5.25
N GLN A 54 -47.72 -2.32 3.94
CA GLN A 54 -48.80 -2.61 3.00
C GLN A 54 -48.43 -3.77 2.09
N LYS A 55 -49.36 -4.68 1.89
CA LYS A 55 -49.23 -5.77 0.96
C LYS A 55 -50.54 -5.97 0.18
N GLU A 56 -50.36 -6.15 -1.11
CA GLU A 56 -51.48 -6.60 -1.98
C GLU A 56 -51.73 -8.09 -1.74
N VAL A 57 -52.93 -8.44 -1.31
CA VAL A 57 -53.31 -9.84 -0.95
C VAL A 57 -54.14 -10.50 -2.02
N TYR A 58 -55.02 -9.74 -2.67
CA TYR A 58 -55.84 -10.18 -3.81
C TYR A 58 -55.83 -9.08 -4.87
N THR A 59 -56.20 -9.41 -6.08
CA THR A 59 -56.35 -8.46 -7.18
C THR A 59 -57.12 -7.21 -6.73
N SER A 60 -56.41 -6.08 -6.56
CA SER A 60 -56.90 -4.76 -6.13
C SER A 60 -57.12 -4.53 -4.62
N THR A 61 -56.84 -5.49 -3.75
CA THR A 61 -57.06 -5.29 -2.28
C THR A 61 -55.70 -5.07 -1.59
N ILE A 62 -55.48 -3.86 -1.06
CA ILE A 62 -54.28 -3.50 -0.32
C ILE A 62 -54.60 -3.69 1.17
N LEU A 63 -53.85 -4.55 1.86
CA LEU A 63 -53.94 -4.72 3.30
C LEU A 63 -52.81 -3.94 3.97
N GLU A 64 -53.20 -3.05 4.89
CA GLU A 64 -52.26 -2.34 5.74
C GLU A 64 -52.22 -2.98 7.15
N ARG A 65 -51.02 -3.17 7.67
CA ARG A 65 -50.85 -3.71 9.00
C ARG A 65 -49.72 -3.02 9.74
N CYS A 66 -50.03 -2.65 11.02
CA CYS A 66 -49.08 -2.06 11.94
C CYS A 66 -48.67 -3.12 12.98
N PHE A 67 -47.36 -3.25 13.24
CA PHE A 67 -46.84 -4.16 14.26
C PHE A 67 -45.53 -3.61 14.83
N GLU A 68 -45.16 -4.09 16.01
CA GLU A 68 -43.91 -3.74 16.68
C GLU A 68 -42.93 -4.92 16.60
N VAL A 69 -41.66 -4.58 16.34
CA VAL A 69 -40.56 -5.54 16.32
C VAL A 69 -39.56 -5.16 17.38
N GLU A 70 -39.20 -6.12 18.20
CA GLU A 70 -38.17 -5.97 19.23
C GLU A 70 -36.83 -6.47 18.71
N ILE A 71 -35.80 -5.64 18.82
CA ILE A 71 -34.43 -5.91 18.40
C ILE A 71 -33.54 -5.89 19.63
N LEU A 72 -32.86 -7.00 19.90
CA LEU A 72 -31.90 -7.10 21.00
C LEU A 72 -30.54 -6.55 20.57
N VAL A 73 -30.00 -5.65 21.39
CA VAL A 73 -28.66 -5.10 21.22
C VAL A 73 -27.68 -6.00 21.96
N GLN A 74 -26.77 -6.61 21.20
CA GLN A 74 -25.72 -7.46 21.78
C GLN A 74 -24.38 -6.73 21.70
N TYR A 75 -23.56 -6.90 22.73
CA TYR A 75 -22.18 -6.42 22.68
C TYR A 75 -21.36 -7.30 21.74
N GLY A 76 -20.48 -6.66 21.03
CA GLY A 76 -19.50 -7.33 20.16
C GLY A 76 -18.25 -6.48 20.03
N GLN A 77 -17.16 -7.10 19.66
CA GLN A 77 -15.92 -6.40 19.34
C GLN A 77 -15.79 -6.23 17.84
N CYS A 78 -15.37 -5.04 17.41
CA CYS A 78 -14.96 -4.83 16.03
C CYS A 78 -13.62 -5.55 15.75
N PRO A 79 -13.24 -5.80 14.50
CA PRO A 79 -11.97 -6.44 14.16
C PRO A 79 -10.75 -5.75 14.78
N ASP A 80 -10.78 -4.43 14.94
CA ASP A 80 -9.69 -3.67 15.55
C ASP A 80 -9.62 -3.87 17.06
N CYS A 81 -10.76 -3.84 17.75
CA CYS A 81 -10.83 -4.17 19.18
C CYS A 81 -10.41 -5.61 19.46
N THR A 82 -10.79 -6.56 18.59
CA THR A 82 -10.38 -7.97 18.70
C THR A 82 -8.87 -8.10 18.55
N ARG A 83 -8.25 -7.36 17.62
CA ARG A 83 -6.79 -7.32 17.46
C ARG A 83 -6.08 -6.78 18.70
N LEU A 84 -6.58 -5.68 19.26
CA LEU A 84 -6.05 -5.12 20.52
C LEU A 84 -6.19 -6.08 21.70
N ALA A 85 -7.34 -6.72 21.83
CA ALA A 85 -7.59 -7.70 22.89
C ALA A 85 -6.68 -8.94 22.77
N ALA A 86 -6.34 -9.35 21.55
CA ALA A 86 -5.37 -10.42 21.27
C ALA A 86 -3.90 -10.02 21.52
N LYS A 87 -3.62 -8.89 22.18
CA LYS A 87 -2.29 -8.38 22.47
C LYS A 87 -1.39 -8.27 21.21
N ASN A 88 -1.98 -7.87 20.11
CA ASN A 88 -1.28 -7.71 18.83
C ASN A 88 -0.51 -8.96 18.37
N MET A 89 -1.05 -10.15 18.60
CA MET A 89 -0.45 -11.38 18.07
C MET A 89 -0.37 -11.32 16.54
N TRP A 90 0.82 -11.53 16.02
CA TRP A 90 1.08 -11.53 14.59
C TRP A 90 1.53 -12.90 14.08
N LYS A 91 1.18 -13.22 12.84
CA LYS A 91 1.57 -14.47 12.15
C LYS A 91 2.48 -14.21 10.95
N ALA A 92 2.46 -13.00 10.41
CA ALA A 92 3.30 -12.62 9.29
C ALA A 92 3.99 -11.28 9.55
N ALA A 93 5.23 -11.16 9.13
CA ALA A 93 6.02 -9.94 9.20
C ALA A 93 6.59 -9.60 7.82
N VAL A 94 6.57 -8.33 7.45
CA VAL A 94 7.24 -7.78 6.27
C VAL A 94 8.34 -6.87 6.73
N GLN A 95 9.59 -7.24 6.45
CA GLN A 95 10.77 -6.50 6.84
C GLN A 95 11.31 -5.76 5.62
N VAL A 96 11.16 -4.46 5.60
CA VAL A 96 11.64 -3.61 4.51
C VAL A 96 13.00 -3.04 4.89
N ARG A 97 14.00 -3.24 4.04
CA ARG A 97 15.37 -2.80 4.28
C ARG A 97 15.92 -2.07 3.06
N GLN A 98 16.73 -1.04 3.33
CA GLN A 98 17.53 -0.35 2.31
C GLN A 98 18.86 0.06 2.92
N LYS A 99 19.97 -0.32 2.29
CA LYS A 99 21.34 -0.04 2.76
C LYS A 99 21.82 1.28 2.18
N VAL A 100 21.27 2.40 2.67
CA VAL A 100 21.69 3.76 2.30
C VAL A 100 21.82 4.63 3.55
N ALA A 101 22.63 5.66 3.47
CA ALA A 101 22.92 6.55 4.60
C ALA A 101 21.74 7.45 5.00
N HIS A 102 20.76 7.63 4.13
CA HIS A 102 19.63 8.54 4.34
C HIS A 102 18.27 7.82 4.29
N LYS A 103 17.23 8.45 4.85
CA LYS A 103 15.88 7.88 4.95
C LYS A 103 14.89 8.40 3.88
N ARG A 104 15.34 9.06 2.82
CA ARG A 104 14.47 9.71 1.81
C ARG A 104 13.47 8.74 1.20
N THR A 105 13.91 7.54 0.83
CA THR A 105 13.03 6.50 0.25
C THR A 105 11.94 6.08 1.22
N PHE A 106 12.26 5.92 2.51
CA PHE A 106 11.27 5.54 3.52
C PHE A 106 10.25 6.64 3.77
N LEU A 107 10.67 7.92 3.79
CA LEU A 107 9.74 9.05 3.90
C LEU A 107 8.79 9.11 2.69
N TYR A 108 9.29 8.87 1.48
CA TYR A 108 8.46 8.77 0.29
C TYR A 108 7.50 7.59 0.33
N LEU A 109 7.98 6.41 0.77
CA LEU A 109 7.14 5.22 0.95
C LEU A 109 6.03 5.45 1.98
N GLU A 110 6.33 6.11 3.08
CA GLU A 110 5.33 6.46 4.10
C GLU A 110 4.19 7.27 3.49
N GLN A 111 4.50 8.32 2.71
CA GLN A 111 3.49 9.12 2.02
C GLN A 111 2.61 8.27 1.08
N LEU A 112 3.21 7.33 0.36
CA LEU A 112 2.46 6.45 -0.54
C LEU A 112 1.63 5.42 0.24
N ILE A 113 2.16 4.83 1.30
CA ILE A 113 1.45 3.89 2.17
C ILE A 113 0.22 4.56 2.77
N LEU A 114 0.35 5.82 3.24
CA LEU A 114 -0.76 6.61 3.77
C LEU A 114 -1.77 6.96 2.67
N LYS A 115 -1.31 7.42 1.51
CA LYS A 115 -2.17 7.80 0.38
C LYS A 115 -3.05 6.63 -0.11
N TYR A 116 -2.48 5.44 -0.20
CA TYR A 116 -3.19 4.25 -0.68
C TYR A 116 -3.79 3.40 0.44
N ASN A 117 -3.68 3.85 1.71
CA ASN A 117 -4.17 3.13 2.90
C ASN A 117 -3.65 1.68 3.01
N ALA A 118 -2.44 1.41 2.51
CA ALA A 118 -1.84 0.08 2.54
C ALA A 118 -1.55 -0.43 3.96
N HIS A 119 -1.45 0.49 4.94
CA HIS A 119 -1.24 0.19 6.35
C HIS A 119 -2.49 -0.31 7.10
N ARG A 120 -3.69 -0.20 6.50
CA ARG A 120 -4.97 -0.44 7.20
C ARG A 120 -5.04 -1.78 7.94
N GLU A 121 -4.41 -2.80 7.41
CA GLU A 121 -4.45 -4.17 7.95
C GLU A 121 -3.20 -4.53 8.78
N THR A 122 -2.32 -3.55 9.00
CA THR A 122 -1.11 -3.70 9.81
C THR A 122 -1.47 -3.65 11.30
N VAL A 123 -0.95 -4.57 12.08
CA VAL A 123 -1.14 -4.62 13.54
C VAL A 123 -0.23 -3.63 14.24
N SER A 124 1.04 -3.64 13.86
CA SER A 124 2.04 -2.72 14.38
C SER A 124 3.14 -2.49 13.35
N VAL A 125 3.80 -1.35 13.47
CA VAL A 125 4.96 -0.98 12.67
C VAL A 125 6.10 -0.69 13.63
N GLN A 126 7.27 -1.25 13.37
CA GLN A 126 8.48 -0.99 14.14
C GLN A 126 9.56 -0.41 13.24
N GLU A 127 10.10 0.71 13.65
CA GLU A 127 11.29 1.28 13.01
C GLU A 127 12.54 0.53 13.43
N LYS A 128 13.41 0.21 12.48
CA LYS A 128 14.74 -0.35 12.68
C LYS A 128 15.77 0.58 12.08
N LYS A 129 17.04 0.34 12.39
CA LYS A 129 18.16 1.18 11.92
C LYS A 129 18.13 1.35 10.39
N ASP A 130 17.89 0.25 9.65
CA ASP A 130 17.98 0.20 8.19
C ASP A 130 16.61 0.00 7.52
N GLY A 131 15.50 0.26 8.21
CA GLY A 131 14.18 0.09 7.64
C GLY A 131 13.01 -0.01 8.60
N LEU A 132 11.94 -0.61 8.10
CA LEU A 132 10.65 -0.73 8.78
C LEU A 132 10.20 -2.20 8.79
N ASP A 133 9.63 -2.62 9.93
CA ASP A 133 9.00 -3.92 10.11
C ASP A 133 7.49 -3.75 10.26
N PHE A 134 6.72 -4.38 9.39
CA PHE A 134 5.26 -4.39 9.42
C PHE A 134 4.76 -5.75 9.87
N PHE A 135 3.86 -5.77 10.85
CA PHE A 135 3.32 -7.01 11.41
C PHE A 135 1.85 -7.20 11.07
N TYR A 136 1.47 -8.43 10.71
CA TYR A 136 0.12 -8.79 10.25
C TYR A 136 -0.41 -10.02 10.97
N VAL A 137 -1.72 -10.03 11.25
CA VAL A 137 -2.41 -11.21 11.78
C VAL A 137 -2.53 -12.31 10.73
N GLN A 138 -2.79 -11.92 9.48
CA GLN A 138 -3.02 -12.84 8.37
C GLN A 138 -1.89 -12.74 7.33
N ARG A 139 -1.48 -13.89 6.80
CA ARG A 139 -0.48 -13.98 5.73
C ARG A 139 -0.90 -13.23 4.47
N ALA A 140 -2.19 -13.29 4.11
CA ALA A 140 -2.70 -12.64 2.90
C ALA A 140 -2.46 -11.12 2.90
N HIS A 141 -2.57 -10.47 4.05
CA HIS A 141 -2.33 -9.03 4.17
C HIS A 141 -0.84 -8.67 3.99
N ALA A 142 0.05 -9.52 4.50
CA ALA A 142 1.49 -9.35 4.27
C ALA A 142 1.86 -9.51 2.78
N ILE A 143 1.25 -10.46 2.09
CA ILE A 143 1.47 -10.64 0.64
C ILE A 143 1.00 -9.41 -0.14
N ARG A 144 -0.19 -8.86 0.14
CA ARG A 144 -0.68 -7.62 -0.49
C ARG A 144 0.27 -6.45 -0.27
N MET A 145 0.84 -6.33 0.94
CA MET A 145 1.84 -5.30 1.21
C MET A 145 3.11 -5.52 0.38
N CYS A 146 3.57 -6.75 0.22
CA CYS A 146 4.71 -7.08 -0.63
C CYS A 146 4.45 -6.73 -2.10
N GLU A 147 3.26 -7.06 -2.62
CA GLU A 147 2.84 -6.71 -3.99
C GLU A 147 2.76 -5.20 -4.18
N PHE A 148 2.21 -4.48 -3.20
CA PHE A 148 2.20 -3.02 -3.20
C PHE A 148 3.61 -2.44 -3.28
N LEU A 149 4.54 -2.91 -2.43
CA LEU A 149 5.93 -2.46 -2.44
C LEU A 149 6.61 -2.74 -3.79
N ALA A 150 6.40 -3.92 -4.37
CA ALA A 150 6.94 -4.27 -5.69
C ALA A 150 6.39 -3.39 -6.83
N SER A 151 5.17 -2.87 -6.69
CA SER A 151 4.58 -1.97 -7.68
C SER A 151 5.14 -0.54 -7.61
N VAL A 152 5.69 -0.14 -6.45
CA VAL A 152 6.12 1.24 -6.18
C VAL A 152 7.63 1.41 -6.26
N VAL A 153 8.39 0.45 -5.73
CA VAL A 153 9.86 0.52 -5.62
C VAL A 153 10.51 -0.75 -6.17
N PRO A 154 11.76 -0.65 -6.67
CA PRO A 154 12.49 -1.80 -7.17
C PRO A 154 12.99 -2.63 -5.99
N VAL A 155 12.40 -3.80 -5.77
CA VAL A 155 12.66 -4.67 -4.62
C VAL A 155 13.06 -6.08 -5.01
N ARG A 156 13.77 -6.74 -4.09
CA ARG A 156 13.94 -8.19 -4.05
C ARG A 156 13.24 -8.73 -2.82
N MET A 157 12.47 -9.80 -2.98
CA MET A 157 11.71 -10.40 -1.90
C MET A 157 12.17 -11.83 -1.64
N ASN A 158 12.43 -12.12 -0.37
CA ASN A 158 12.70 -13.46 0.12
C ASN A 158 11.65 -13.84 1.16
N LYS A 159 11.16 -15.07 1.08
CA LYS A 159 10.17 -15.62 2.01
C LYS A 159 10.84 -16.63 2.92
N SER A 160 10.57 -16.52 4.22
CA SER A 160 10.98 -17.47 5.25
C SER A 160 9.76 -17.92 6.03
N GLU A 161 9.70 -19.20 6.37
CA GLU A 161 8.64 -19.82 7.16
C GLU A 161 9.27 -20.50 8.38
N GLN A 162 8.74 -20.20 9.57
CA GLN A 162 9.17 -20.81 10.82
C GLN A 162 8.00 -21.57 11.44
N LEU A 163 8.18 -22.86 11.67
CA LEU A 163 7.24 -23.66 12.44
C LEU A 163 7.34 -23.28 13.91
N ILE A 164 6.22 -22.93 14.53
CA ILE A 164 6.14 -22.57 15.95
C ILE A 164 5.65 -23.75 16.78
N SER A 165 4.56 -24.35 16.34
CA SER A 165 3.95 -25.49 17.03
C SER A 165 3.23 -26.39 16.03
N MET A 166 3.21 -27.66 16.33
CA MET A 166 2.48 -28.67 15.59
C MET A 166 1.65 -29.49 16.59
N ASP A 167 0.38 -29.61 16.33
CA ASP A 167 -0.50 -30.52 17.09
C ASP A 167 -0.51 -31.88 16.37
N VAL A 168 0.02 -32.89 17.05
CA VAL A 168 0.16 -34.26 16.51
C VAL A 168 -1.21 -34.92 16.31
N HIS A 169 -2.20 -34.57 17.13
CA HIS A 169 -3.54 -35.20 17.06
C HIS A 169 -4.39 -34.66 15.92
N THR A 170 -4.32 -33.36 15.68
CA THR A 170 -5.11 -32.70 14.62
C THR A 170 -4.31 -32.45 13.34
N SER A 171 -3.01 -32.77 13.32
CA SER A 171 -2.07 -32.47 12.22
C SER A 171 -2.05 -30.99 11.82
N GLN A 172 -2.46 -30.11 12.73
CA GLN A 172 -2.44 -28.67 12.48
C GLN A 172 -1.09 -28.07 12.87
N SER A 173 -0.50 -27.35 11.93
CA SER A 173 0.78 -26.68 12.13
C SER A 173 0.62 -25.16 12.11
N ASN A 174 1.20 -24.48 13.10
CA ASN A 174 1.24 -23.04 13.18
C ASN A 174 2.59 -22.53 12.70
N TYR A 175 2.56 -21.71 11.66
CA TYR A 175 3.75 -21.09 11.08
C TYR A 175 3.75 -19.58 11.32
N LYS A 176 4.95 -19.02 11.51
CA LYS A 176 5.23 -17.59 11.29
C LYS A 176 5.90 -17.41 9.94
N PHE A 177 5.42 -16.41 9.21
CA PHE A 177 5.92 -16.06 7.89
C PHE A 177 6.70 -14.75 7.98
N THR A 178 7.91 -14.73 7.46
CA THR A 178 8.72 -13.51 7.35
C THR A 178 9.02 -13.26 5.89
N TYR A 179 8.65 -12.08 5.41
CA TYR A 179 8.96 -11.56 4.09
C TYR A 179 10.04 -10.51 4.22
N SER A 180 11.24 -10.83 3.75
CA SER A 180 12.33 -9.86 3.67
C SER A 180 12.27 -9.15 2.33
N VAL A 181 12.04 -7.86 2.36
CA VAL A 181 11.94 -6.98 1.18
C VAL A 181 13.13 -6.05 1.19
N GLU A 182 14.03 -6.25 0.25
CA GLU A 182 15.24 -5.44 0.10
C GLU A 182 15.07 -4.48 -1.07
N ILE A 183 15.12 -3.17 -0.77
CA ILE A 183 15.04 -2.11 -1.77
C ILE A 183 16.44 -1.90 -2.36
N VAL A 184 16.51 -1.62 -3.65
CA VAL A 184 17.77 -1.30 -4.32
C VAL A 184 18.41 -0.08 -3.63
N PRO A 185 19.70 -0.14 -3.24
CA PRO A 185 20.41 0.93 -2.55
C PRO A 185 20.90 2.03 -3.50
N LEU A 186 20.08 2.40 -4.47
CA LEU A 186 20.32 3.50 -5.38
C LEU A 186 19.24 4.55 -5.16
N CYS A 187 19.63 5.82 -5.17
CA CYS A 187 18.72 6.93 -5.00
C CYS A 187 18.75 7.85 -6.21
N LYS A 188 17.74 8.70 -6.29
CA LYS A 188 17.65 9.68 -7.34
C LYS A 188 18.86 10.62 -7.25
N ASP A 189 19.45 10.94 -8.42
CA ASP A 189 20.58 11.86 -8.61
C ASP A 189 21.91 11.37 -7.99
N ASP A 190 22.03 10.07 -7.64
CA ASP A 190 23.33 9.46 -7.30
C ASP A 190 24.17 9.26 -8.58
N LEU A 191 25.48 9.36 -8.46
CA LEU A 191 26.35 8.98 -9.57
C LEU A 191 26.61 7.48 -9.54
N ILE A 192 26.36 6.80 -10.64
CA ILE A 192 26.51 5.35 -10.77
C ILE A 192 27.52 5.03 -11.85
N CYS A 193 28.40 4.07 -11.57
CA CYS A 193 29.25 3.44 -12.58
C CYS A 193 28.69 2.05 -12.91
N LEU A 194 28.11 1.90 -14.11
CA LEU A 194 27.54 0.63 -14.55
C LEU A 194 28.64 -0.38 -14.90
N PRO A 195 28.51 -1.65 -14.52
CA PRO A 195 29.31 -2.71 -15.06
C PRO A 195 29.18 -2.79 -16.58
N LEU A 196 30.28 -3.03 -17.28
CA LEU A 196 30.34 -2.96 -18.75
C LEU A 196 29.29 -3.87 -19.44
N HIS A 197 29.05 -5.07 -18.90
CA HIS A 197 28.03 -5.98 -19.45
C HIS A 197 26.61 -5.48 -19.25
N VAL A 198 26.31 -4.76 -18.13
CA VAL A 198 25.03 -4.14 -17.89
C VAL A 198 24.82 -2.96 -18.85
N ALA A 199 25.82 -2.11 -19.00
CA ALA A 199 25.79 -0.97 -19.94
C ALA A 199 25.51 -1.44 -21.38
N ARG A 200 26.17 -2.52 -21.82
CA ARG A 200 25.92 -3.15 -23.14
C ARG A 200 24.49 -3.69 -23.26
N SER A 201 23.97 -4.33 -22.21
CA SER A 201 22.60 -4.89 -22.20
C SER A 201 21.50 -3.82 -22.23
N LEU A 202 21.83 -2.59 -21.87
CA LEU A 202 20.93 -1.43 -21.83
C LEU A 202 21.01 -0.55 -23.10
N GLY A 203 21.51 -1.10 -24.21
CA GLY A 203 21.64 -0.36 -25.48
C GLY A 203 22.97 0.36 -25.62
N ASN A 204 24.01 -0.13 -24.98
CA ASN A 204 25.36 0.43 -25.02
C ASN A 204 25.44 1.87 -24.50
N ILE A 205 24.69 2.15 -23.43
CA ILE A 205 24.74 3.43 -22.71
C ILE A 205 26.12 3.62 -22.06
N GLY A 206 26.51 4.87 -21.81
CA GLY A 206 27.73 5.18 -21.07
C GLY A 206 27.78 4.48 -19.69
N GLN A 207 28.98 4.25 -19.18
CA GLN A 207 29.13 3.61 -17.87
C GLN A 207 28.76 4.58 -16.72
N PHE A 208 28.99 5.87 -16.89
CA PHE A 208 28.63 6.87 -15.89
C PHE A 208 27.21 7.39 -16.15
N VAL A 209 26.29 7.05 -15.28
CA VAL A 209 24.87 7.38 -15.43
C VAL A 209 24.28 7.91 -14.14
N LEU A 210 23.18 8.62 -14.26
CA LEU A 210 22.41 9.16 -13.15
C LEU A 210 21.00 8.56 -13.16
N PRO A 211 20.48 8.04 -12.02
CA PRO A 211 19.08 7.68 -11.90
C PRO A 211 18.23 8.93 -11.73
N TYR A 212 17.61 9.38 -12.79
CA TYR A 212 16.77 10.58 -12.75
C TYR A 212 15.37 10.30 -12.16
N ARG A 213 14.92 9.08 -12.21
CA ARG A 213 13.63 8.64 -11.61
C ARG A 213 13.71 7.18 -11.16
N ILE A 214 13.26 6.94 -9.92
CA ILE A 214 13.13 5.60 -9.36
C ILE A 214 11.65 5.33 -9.08
N SER A 215 11.14 4.28 -9.71
CA SER A 215 9.82 3.71 -9.49
C SER A 215 10.01 2.21 -9.31
N ASN A 216 9.08 1.35 -9.71
CA ASN A 216 9.31 -0.10 -9.85
C ASN A 216 10.47 -0.44 -10.80
N VAL A 217 10.84 0.52 -11.66
CA VAL A 217 12.00 0.47 -12.57
C VAL A 217 12.89 1.67 -12.29
N ILE A 218 14.20 1.48 -12.38
CA ILE A 218 15.19 2.54 -12.23
C ILE A 218 15.45 3.13 -13.62
N LYS A 219 15.11 4.41 -13.80
CA LYS A 219 15.33 5.14 -15.05
C LYS A 219 16.67 5.86 -14.98
N LEU A 220 17.56 5.46 -15.86
CA LEU A 220 18.92 5.97 -15.96
C LEU A 220 19.04 6.95 -17.11
N ILE A 221 19.88 7.97 -16.95
CA ILE A 221 20.27 8.91 -18.00
C ILE A 221 21.79 9.03 -18.04
N ASP A 222 22.34 8.98 -19.22
CA ASP A 222 23.76 9.32 -19.47
C ASP A 222 23.88 10.84 -19.58
N PRO A 223 24.64 11.51 -18.74
CA PRO A 223 24.75 12.97 -18.74
C PRO A 223 25.46 13.53 -19.99
N VAL A 224 26.25 12.71 -20.69
CA VAL A 224 27.02 13.13 -21.88
C VAL A 224 26.20 12.97 -23.15
N THR A 225 25.59 11.80 -23.35
CA THR A 225 24.85 11.46 -24.57
C THR A 225 23.36 11.73 -24.47
N LEU A 226 22.85 12.01 -23.25
CA LEU A 226 21.41 12.14 -22.91
C LEU A 226 20.59 10.90 -23.26
N GLN A 227 21.26 9.77 -23.49
CA GLN A 227 20.60 8.50 -23.72
C GLN A 227 19.93 8.02 -22.43
N MET A 228 18.69 7.56 -22.55
CA MET A 228 17.91 7.03 -21.45
C MET A 228 17.82 5.51 -21.52
N ALA A 229 17.88 4.85 -20.36
CA ALA A 229 17.71 3.42 -20.27
C ALA A 229 16.92 3.03 -19.01
N ASP A 230 16.18 1.93 -19.10
CA ASP A 230 15.38 1.39 -18.01
C ASP A 230 16.04 0.15 -17.42
N LEU A 231 16.42 0.23 -16.14
CA LEU A 231 17.01 -0.88 -15.38
C LEU A 231 15.95 -1.49 -14.46
N THR A 232 15.55 -2.73 -14.74
CA THR A 232 14.61 -3.46 -13.88
C THR A 232 15.28 -3.99 -12.62
N ALA A 233 14.50 -4.16 -11.54
CA ALA A 233 15.01 -4.74 -10.30
C ALA A 233 15.67 -6.11 -10.51
N GLU A 234 15.10 -6.97 -11.36
CA GLU A 234 15.66 -8.27 -11.67
C GLU A 234 17.05 -8.20 -12.31
N LYS A 235 17.26 -7.27 -13.25
CA LYS A 235 18.57 -7.05 -13.87
C LYS A 235 19.57 -6.53 -12.85
N TYR A 236 19.16 -5.59 -11.99
CA TYR A 236 20.01 -5.05 -10.94
C TYR A 236 20.48 -6.14 -9.97
N TRP A 237 19.56 -7.00 -9.50
CA TRP A 237 19.88 -8.01 -8.49
C TRP A 237 20.67 -9.23 -9.02
N ARG A 238 20.83 -9.36 -10.33
CA ARG A 238 21.76 -10.36 -10.93
C ARG A 238 23.20 -9.98 -10.70
N ASP A 239 23.51 -8.70 -10.80
CA ASP A 239 24.84 -8.14 -10.56
C ASP A 239 24.69 -6.79 -9.84
N PRO A 240 24.51 -6.83 -8.50
CA PRO A 240 24.28 -5.63 -7.73
C PRO A 240 25.56 -4.79 -7.63
N PHE A 241 25.43 -3.51 -7.84
CA PHE A 241 26.49 -2.51 -7.74
C PHE A 241 26.06 -1.34 -6.84
N PRO A 242 26.98 -0.72 -6.07
CA PRO A 242 26.69 0.47 -5.27
C PRO A 242 26.70 1.74 -6.13
N ALA A 243 26.13 2.80 -5.58
CA ALA A 243 26.39 4.15 -6.10
C ALA A 243 27.86 4.51 -5.89
N LEU A 244 28.45 5.23 -6.84
CA LEU A 244 29.83 5.68 -6.75
C LEU A 244 29.93 6.89 -5.80
N CYS A 245 28.96 7.78 -5.88
CA CYS A 245 28.89 9.01 -5.11
C CYS A 245 27.43 9.39 -4.87
N SER A 246 27.13 9.87 -3.67
CA SER A 246 25.80 10.39 -3.32
C SER A 246 25.76 11.91 -3.36
N ILE A 247 24.54 12.50 -3.45
CA ILE A 247 24.36 13.96 -3.57
C ILE A 247 25.17 14.77 -2.51
N PRO A 248 25.21 14.39 -1.22
CA PRO A 248 25.98 15.16 -0.22
C PRO A 248 27.49 15.19 -0.45
N GLU A 249 28.01 14.27 -1.26
CA GLU A 249 29.43 14.16 -1.61
C GLU A 249 29.78 14.93 -2.87
N MET A 250 28.74 15.42 -3.61
CA MET A 250 28.91 16.21 -4.83
C MET A 250 28.98 17.69 -4.49
N VAL A 251 29.77 18.42 -5.29
CA VAL A 251 29.82 19.88 -5.21
C VAL A 251 28.83 20.46 -6.20
N GLU A 252 27.96 21.33 -5.73
CA GLU A 252 26.98 22.00 -6.56
C GLU A 252 27.59 23.23 -7.23
N PHE A 253 27.49 23.32 -8.55
CA PHE A 253 27.90 24.47 -9.34
C PHE A 253 26.68 25.10 -10.00
N LEU A 254 26.58 26.41 -9.91
CA LEU A 254 25.60 27.19 -10.65
C LEU A 254 26.20 27.58 -12.01
N VAL A 255 25.59 27.13 -13.09
CA VAL A 255 25.96 27.57 -14.46
C VAL A 255 25.51 29.02 -14.62
N LEU A 256 26.45 29.95 -14.76
CA LEU A 256 26.19 31.37 -14.92
C LEU A 256 25.98 31.75 -16.39
N ASP A 257 26.78 31.17 -17.30
CA ASP A 257 26.68 31.43 -18.73
C ASP A 257 27.14 30.21 -19.55
N ILE A 258 26.69 30.11 -20.77
CA ILE A 258 27.08 29.07 -21.73
C ILE A 258 27.48 29.71 -23.04
N GLU A 259 28.78 29.69 -23.34
CA GLU A 259 29.32 30.24 -24.56
C GLU A 259 29.69 29.13 -25.55
N THR A 260 29.50 29.42 -26.86
CA THR A 260 29.95 28.53 -27.94
C THR A 260 31.42 28.71 -28.19
N THR A 261 32.23 27.69 -28.07
CA THR A 261 33.69 27.70 -28.30
C THR A 261 34.06 27.82 -29.79
N GLY A 262 33.33 28.46 -30.64
CA GLY A 262 33.70 28.85 -32.01
C GLY A 262 34.33 27.83 -32.98
N THR A 263 34.69 26.65 -32.51
CA THR A 263 35.27 25.57 -33.33
C THR A 263 34.18 24.62 -33.81
N ILE A 264 33.69 24.82 -34.99
CA ILE A 264 32.80 23.86 -35.68
C ILE A 264 33.69 22.68 -36.14
N ALA A 265 33.69 21.59 -35.43
CA ALA A 265 34.28 20.36 -35.90
C ALA A 265 33.31 19.71 -36.90
N HIS A 266 33.64 19.69 -38.18
CA HIS A 266 32.93 18.91 -39.18
C HIS A 266 33.22 17.40 -38.93
N GLY A 267 32.21 16.67 -38.45
CA GLY A 267 32.28 15.23 -38.39
C GLY A 267 32.24 14.60 -39.80
N PRO A 268 32.62 13.32 -39.95
CA PRO A 268 32.73 12.64 -41.27
C PRO A 268 31.40 12.53 -42.04
N HIS A 269 30.26 12.94 -41.48
CA HIS A 269 28.95 12.93 -42.13
C HIS A 269 28.27 14.31 -42.20
N GLY A 270 29.02 15.41 -42.14
CA GLY A 270 28.48 16.75 -42.40
C GLY A 270 27.56 17.33 -41.29
N GLN A 271 27.48 16.69 -40.13
CA GLN A 271 26.77 17.25 -38.95
C GLN A 271 27.70 18.18 -38.17
N SER A 272 27.34 19.46 -38.06
CA SER A 272 28.06 20.42 -37.23
C SER A 272 27.76 20.15 -35.75
N MET A 273 28.77 19.76 -34.98
CA MET A 273 28.68 19.71 -33.50
C MET A 273 29.34 20.99 -32.95
N SER A 274 28.57 21.82 -32.28
CA SER A 274 29.09 22.93 -31.48
C SER A 274 29.56 22.42 -30.12
N LYS A 275 30.80 22.73 -29.73
CA LYS A 275 31.24 22.52 -28.34
C LYS A 275 30.84 23.73 -27.51
N PHE A 276 30.30 23.50 -26.34
CA PHE A 276 29.94 24.52 -25.37
C PHE A 276 30.91 24.45 -24.17
N MET A 277 31.31 25.63 -23.69
CA MET A 277 31.96 25.76 -22.37
C MET A 277 30.98 26.40 -21.41
N ALA A 278 30.88 25.83 -20.19
CA ALA A 278 30.14 26.43 -19.10
C ALA A 278 31.12 27.21 -18.20
N ALA A 279 30.78 28.45 -17.86
CA ALA A 279 31.50 29.30 -16.93
C ALA A 279 30.91 29.18 -15.51
#